data_aa814672e50675e65a5d49cb40ec5a46
#
_entry.id   aa814672e50675e65a5d49cb40ec5a46
#
_cell.length_a   1.000
_cell.length_b   1.000
_cell.length_c   1.000
_cell.angle_alpha   90.00
_cell.angle_beta   90.00
_cell.angle_gamma   90.00
#
_symmetry.space_group_name_H-M   'P 1'
#
loop_
_entity.id
_entity.type
_entity.pdbx_description
1 polymer ?
#
loop_
_entity_poly.entity_id
_entity_poly.type
_entity_poly.pdbx_seq_one_letter_code
_entity_poly.pdbx_strand_id
1 'polypeptide(L)'
;SNAKTLSTLQTNHSAQIKTRANNLLTPTDWYIARKTETSVAVPDKVTAFRTAVRTVYAAVKSAIAGAGDVDALAALYVTTAGASEGAPKSVNGTSASVVSTSNNTITINGHGYVDDEIVKYDDGQEGADNPIKGLVSGQNYYIIGKTTNTFKLSLTPSTFGDEAVVSLTGVADAGTAHTFTSSGKPAVGVEWPSENDLAYKV
;
A
#
# COMPACT_ATOMS: atom_id res chain seq x y z
N SER A 1 -7.58 -20.41 -33.82
CA SER A 1 -7.45 -19.46 -32.71
C SER A 1 -7.56 -20.23 -31.39
N ASN A 2 -6.44 -20.49 -30.68
CA ASN A 2 -6.44 -21.14 -29.37
C ASN A 2 -6.80 -20.09 -28.30
N ALA A 3 -8.07 -19.69 -28.25
CA ALA A 3 -8.55 -18.89 -27.14
C ALA A 3 -8.52 -19.74 -25.86
N LYS A 4 -7.68 -19.34 -24.90
CA LYS A 4 -7.65 -20.02 -23.59
C LYS A 4 -8.99 -19.80 -22.89
N THR A 5 -9.56 -20.85 -22.34
CA THR A 5 -10.79 -20.75 -21.55
C THR A 5 -10.52 -20.02 -20.23
N LEU A 6 -11.55 -19.37 -19.66
CA LEU A 6 -11.44 -18.71 -18.33
C LEU A 6 -10.86 -19.69 -17.29
N SER A 7 -11.34 -20.92 -17.24
CA SER A 7 -10.84 -21.93 -16.29
C SER A 7 -9.35 -22.22 -16.45
N THR A 8 -8.86 -22.28 -17.69
CA THR A 8 -7.42 -22.47 -17.95
C THR A 8 -6.61 -21.27 -17.49
N LEU A 9 -7.12 -20.05 -17.71
CA LEU A 9 -6.48 -18.83 -17.25
C LEU A 9 -6.45 -18.74 -15.72
N GLN A 10 -7.57 -19.03 -15.06
CA GLN A 10 -7.65 -19.06 -13.59
C GLN A 10 -6.66 -20.07 -12.99
N THR A 11 -6.54 -21.26 -13.59
CA THR A 11 -5.56 -22.27 -13.16
C THR A 11 -4.13 -21.76 -13.29
N ASN A 12 -3.79 -21.17 -14.44
CA ASN A 12 -2.44 -20.64 -14.68
C ASN A 12 -2.09 -19.48 -13.73
N HIS A 13 -3.01 -18.53 -13.54
CA HIS A 13 -2.81 -17.42 -12.61
C HIS A 13 -2.70 -17.89 -11.17
N SER A 14 -3.51 -18.87 -10.75
CA SER A 14 -3.41 -19.48 -9.42
C SER A 14 -2.04 -20.15 -9.18
N ALA A 15 -1.49 -20.81 -10.20
CA ALA A 15 -0.15 -21.38 -10.12
C ALA A 15 0.94 -20.29 -10.01
N GLN A 16 0.82 -19.21 -10.78
CA GLN A 16 1.76 -18.09 -10.74
C GLN A 16 1.78 -17.39 -9.38
N ILE A 17 0.61 -17.08 -8.79
CA ILE A 17 0.56 -16.44 -7.47
C ILE A 17 1.08 -17.36 -6.37
N LYS A 18 0.87 -18.67 -6.47
CA LYS A 18 1.45 -19.66 -5.54
C LYS A 18 2.98 -19.63 -5.60
N THR A 19 3.55 -19.62 -6.81
CA THR A 19 5.01 -19.52 -7.01
C THR A 19 5.54 -18.22 -6.42
N ARG A 20 4.87 -17.09 -6.65
CA ARG A 20 5.25 -15.79 -6.10
C ARG A 20 5.23 -15.79 -4.57
N ALA A 21 4.17 -16.28 -3.95
CA ALA A 21 4.08 -16.42 -2.50
C ALA A 21 5.21 -17.28 -1.93
N ASN A 22 5.49 -18.42 -2.54
CA ASN A 22 6.57 -19.30 -2.11
C ASN A 22 7.94 -18.60 -2.20
N ASN A 23 8.22 -17.90 -3.31
CA ASN A 23 9.47 -17.16 -3.49
C ASN A 23 9.68 -16.10 -2.40
N LEU A 24 8.60 -15.42 -1.99
CA LEU A 24 8.64 -14.43 -0.90
C LEU A 24 8.81 -15.08 0.48
N LEU A 25 8.27 -16.27 0.71
CA LEU A 25 8.36 -16.95 2.01
C LEU A 25 9.68 -17.70 2.21
N THR A 26 10.24 -18.27 1.14
CA THR A 26 11.46 -19.11 1.19
C THR A 26 12.65 -18.46 1.91
N PRO A 27 13.01 -17.19 1.68
CA PRO A 27 14.13 -16.56 2.38
C PRO A 27 13.98 -16.53 3.91
N THR A 28 12.75 -16.65 4.39
CA THR A 28 12.43 -16.61 5.84
C THR A 28 12.10 -17.96 6.44
N ASP A 29 12.14 -19.07 5.68
CA ASP A 29 11.77 -20.42 6.16
C ASP A 29 12.75 -20.95 7.21
N TRP A 30 14.01 -20.56 7.13
CA TRP A 30 15.01 -20.93 8.12
C TRP A 30 14.68 -20.43 9.55
N TYR A 31 13.95 -19.31 9.70
CA TYR A 31 13.50 -18.84 11.01
C TYR A 31 12.50 -19.81 11.63
N ILE A 32 11.65 -20.45 10.80
CA ILE A 32 10.67 -21.44 11.27
C ILE A 32 11.38 -22.74 11.67
N ALA A 33 12.33 -23.20 10.85
CA ALA A 33 13.16 -24.37 11.17
C ALA A 33 13.92 -24.15 12.49
N ARG A 34 14.61 -23.02 12.63
CA ARG A 34 15.33 -22.65 13.86
C ARG A 34 14.40 -22.63 15.09
N LYS A 35 13.20 -22.05 14.98
CA LYS A 35 12.21 -22.04 16.08
C LYS A 35 11.87 -23.47 16.50
N THR A 36 11.66 -24.38 15.54
CA THR A 36 11.30 -25.77 15.81
C THR A 36 12.43 -26.54 16.49
N GLU A 37 13.68 -26.33 16.05
CA GLU A 37 14.86 -27.06 16.51
C GLU A 37 15.41 -26.50 17.82
N THR A 38 15.38 -25.18 18.02
CA THR A 38 16.10 -24.49 19.11
C THR A 38 15.20 -23.74 20.06
N SER A 39 13.88 -23.70 19.79
CA SER A 39 12.90 -22.89 20.54
C SER A 39 13.15 -21.38 20.50
N VAL A 40 14.06 -20.88 19.64
CA VAL A 40 14.31 -19.46 19.46
C VAL A 40 13.13 -18.83 18.72
N ALA A 41 12.53 -17.79 19.28
CA ALA A 41 11.37 -17.13 18.69
C ALA A 41 11.68 -16.55 17.28
N VAL A 42 10.68 -16.59 16.39
CA VAL A 42 10.73 -15.88 15.11
C VAL A 42 10.60 -14.39 15.38
N PRO A 43 11.45 -13.51 14.82
CA PRO A 43 11.30 -12.07 14.96
C PRO A 43 9.91 -11.59 14.51
N ASP A 44 9.33 -10.63 15.23
CA ASP A 44 7.98 -10.12 14.97
C ASP A 44 7.82 -9.60 13.53
N LYS A 45 8.82 -8.87 13.02
CA LYS A 45 8.82 -8.39 11.63
C LYS A 45 8.75 -9.52 10.59
N VAL A 46 9.45 -10.63 10.84
CA VAL A 46 9.38 -11.81 9.96
C VAL A 46 8.01 -12.46 10.04
N THR A 47 7.44 -12.53 11.24
CA THR A 47 6.09 -13.05 11.45
C THR A 47 5.04 -12.19 10.73
N ALA A 48 5.12 -10.87 10.86
CA ALA A 48 4.24 -9.91 10.19
C ALA A 48 4.34 -10.04 8.66
N PHE A 49 5.56 -10.03 8.11
CA PHE A 49 5.77 -10.21 6.66
C PHE A 49 5.19 -11.53 6.14
N ARG A 50 5.46 -12.64 6.82
CA ARG A 50 4.92 -13.95 6.43
C ARG A 50 3.40 -13.99 6.49
N THR A 51 2.82 -13.30 7.46
CA THR A 51 1.36 -13.15 7.58
C THR A 51 0.82 -12.32 6.42
N ALA A 52 1.42 -11.18 6.12
CA ALA A 52 1.04 -10.32 4.99
C ALA A 52 1.09 -11.08 3.66
N VAL A 53 2.17 -11.82 3.36
CA VAL A 53 2.27 -12.64 2.14
C VAL A 53 1.13 -13.66 2.04
N ARG A 54 0.79 -14.34 3.14
CA ARG A 54 -0.31 -15.32 3.14
C ARG A 54 -1.67 -14.67 2.96
N THR A 55 -1.89 -13.49 3.57
CA THR A 55 -3.14 -12.73 3.45
C THR A 55 -3.35 -12.30 2.00
N VAL A 56 -2.34 -11.71 1.36
CA VAL A 56 -2.39 -11.32 -0.06
C VAL A 56 -2.61 -12.53 -0.95
N TYR A 57 -1.88 -13.63 -0.73
CA TYR A 57 -2.06 -14.85 -1.49
C TYR A 57 -3.52 -15.37 -1.42
N ALA A 58 -4.11 -15.39 -0.21
CA ALA A 58 -5.49 -15.84 -0.03
C ALA A 58 -6.49 -14.90 -0.73
N ALA A 59 -6.32 -13.59 -0.61
CA ALA A 59 -7.16 -12.58 -1.25
C ALA A 59 -7.12 -12.69 -2.78
N VAL A 60 -5.91 -12.72 -3.36
CA VAL A 60 -5.73 -12.82 -4.82
C VAL A 60 -6.25 -14.15 -5.35
N LYS A 61 -6.02 -15.26 -4.64
CA LYS A 61 -6.54 -16.59 -5.01
C LYS A 61 -8.07 -16.59 -5.04
N SER A 62 -8.70 -15.98 -4.03
CA SER A 62 -10.17 -15.85 -3.97
C SER A 62 -10.70 -14.99 -5.12
N ALA A 63 -10.05 -13.86 -5.41
CA ALA A 63 -10.42 -12.97 -6.51
C ALA A 63 -10.31 -13.66 -7.87
N ILE A 64 -9.24 -14.42 -8.13
CA ILE A 64 -9.06 -15.21 -9.35
C ILE A 64 -10.20 -16.24 -9.49
N ALA A 65 -10.51 -16.96 -8.41
CA ALA A 65 -11.59 -17.96 -8.45
C ALA A 65 -12.97 -17.33 -8.64
N GLY A 66 -13.19 -16.12 -8.13
CA GLY A 66 -14.44 -15.37 -8.25
C GLY A 66 -14.62 -14.61 -9.57
N ALA A 67 -13.59 -14.52 -10.41
CA ALA A 67 -13.70 -13.85 -11.71
C ALA A 67 -14.68 -14.61 -12.62
N GLY A 68 -15.76 -13.94 -13.04
CA GLY A 68 -16.82 -14.55 -13.85
C GLY A 68 -16.50 -14.65 -15.35
N ASP A 69 -15.54 -13.85 -15.83
CA ASP A 69 -15.09 -13.80 -17.21
C ASP A 69 -13.62 -13.39 -17.31
N VAL A 70 -13.10 -13.33 -18.53
CA VAL A 70 -11.69 -13.01 -18.81
C VAL A 70 -11.39 -11.54 -18.49
N ASP A 71 -12.32 -10.64 -18.71
CA ASP A 71 -12.15 -9.21 -18.46
C ASP A 71 -12.10 -8.93 -16.94
N ALA A 72 -12.96 -9.58 -16.15
CA ALA A 72 -12.92 -9.55 -14.70
C ALA A 72 -11.60 -10.11 -14.16
N LEU A 73 -11.08 -11.19 -14.77
CA LEU A 73 -9.77 -11.73 -14.39
C LEU A 73 -8.63 -10.77 -14.74
N ALA A 74 -8.66 -10.14 -15.90
CA ALA A 74 -7.67 -9.15 -16.33
C ALA A 74 -7.66 -7.92 -15.42
N ALA A 75 -8.85 -7.46 -14.99
CA ALA A 75 -8.99 -6.32 -14.08
C ALA A 75 -8.28 -6.50 -12.73
N LEU A 76 -8.01 -7.74 -12.29
CA LEU A 76 -7.24 -8.01 -11.08
C LEU A 76 -5.76 -7.59 -11.18
N TYR A 77 -5.26 -7.33 -12.38
CA TYR A 77 -3.86 -7.02 -12.67
C TYR A 77 -3.67 -5.62 -13.25
N VAL A 78 -4.74 -4.86 -13.36
CA VAL A 78 -4.70 -3.48 -13.84
C VAL A 78 -4.96 -2.52 -12.68
N THR A 79 -4.11 -1.53 -12.51
CA THR A 79 -4.37 -0.45 -11.53
C THR A 79 -5.68 0.23 -11.91
N THR A 80 -6.63 0.25 -10.99
CA THR A 80 -7.89 0.97 -11.21
C THR A 80 -7.62 2.46 -11.04
N ALA A 81 -8.03 3.26 -12.03
CA ALA A 81 -8.06 4.70 -11.86
C ALA A 81 -8.87 5.04 -10.59
N GLY A 82 -8.27 5.72 -9.64
CA GLY A 82 -8.99 6.26 -8.48
C GLY A 82 -9.96 7.35 -8.93
N ALA A 83 -11.01 7.59 -8.20
CA ALA A 83 -11.98 8.67 -8.50
C ALA A 83 -11.31 10.06 -8.57
N SER A 84 -10.06 10.17 -8.14
CA SER A 84 -9.27 11.42 -8.08
C SER A 84 -7.93 11.33 -8.83
N GLU A 85 -7.73 10.31 -9.69
CA GLU A 85 -6.49 10.14 -10.44
C GLU A 85 -6.15 11.37 -11.30
N GLY A 86 -4.91 11.82 -11.23
CA GLY A 86 -4.30 12.79 -12.12
C GLY A 86 -4.39 14.27 -11.73
N ALA A 87 -5.35 14.70 -10.93
CA ALA A 87 -5.40 16.10 -10.48
C ALA A 87 -4.76 16.24 -9.08
N PRO A 88 -3.63 16.98 -8.95
CA PRO A 88 -3.05 17.23 -7.64
C PRO A 88 -4.03 18.01 -6.75
N LYS A 89 -4.22 17.52 -5.52
CA LYS A 89 -5.01 18.23 -4.51
C LYS A 89 -4.07 19.03 -3.62
N SER A 90 -4.26 20.33 -3.60
CA SER A 90 -3.40 21.26 -2.86
C SER A 90 -3.95 21.54 -1.47
N VAL A 91 -3.06 21.66 -0.50
CA VAL A 91 -3.35 22.03 0.88
C VAL A 91 -2.34 23.02 1.43
N ASN A 92 -2.75 23.79 2.42
CA ASN A 92 -1.81 24.60 3.20
C ASN A 92 -1.12 23.72 4.26
N GLY A 93 0.09 23.25 3.96
CA GLY A 93 0.87 22.37 4.85
C GLY A 93 1.31 23.03 6.17
N THR A 94 1.28 24.35 6.26
CA THR A 94 1.62 25.11 7.51
C THR A 94 0.42 25.27 8.45
N SER A 95 -0.77 24.80 8.04
CA SER A 95 -1.99 25.00 8.82
C SER A 95 -2.29 23.83 9.76
N ALA A 96 -2.42 24.12 11.05
CA ALA A 96 -2.87 23.15 12.06
C ALA A 96 -4.33 22.69 11.87
N SER A 97 -5.13 23.39 11.07
CA SER A 97 -6.47 22.93 10.69
C SER A 97 -6.45 21.88 9.56
N VAL A 98 -5.33 21.78 8.84
CA VAL A 98 -5.11 20.79 7.76
C VAL A 98 -4.40 19.57 8.30
N VAL A 99 -3.39 19.75 9.16
CA VAL A 99 -2.54 18.67 9.69
C VAL A 99 -2.86 18.44 11.16
N SER A 100 -3.40 17.26 11.48
CA SER A 100 -3.63 16.84 12.86
C SER A 100 -2.57 15.84 13.30
N THR A 101 -1.73 16.24 14.24
CA THR A 101 -0.70 15.38 14.81
C THR A 101 -1.26 14.39 15.85
N SER A 102 -2.36 14.72 16.50
CA SER A 102 -3.00 13.85 17.49
C SER A 102 -3.66 12.62 16.85
N ASN A 103 -4.18 12.76 15.63
CA ASN A 103 -4.89 11.70 14.91
C ASN A 103 -4.09 11.18 13.69
N ASN A 104 -2.95 11.81 13.36
CA ASN A 104 -2.17 11.56 12.14
C ASN A 104 -3.02 11.70 10.86
N THR A 105 -3.83 12.76 10.77
CA THR A 105 -4.73 12.98 9.64
C THR A 105 -4.38 14.25 8.87
N ILE A 106 -4.63 14.19 7.55
CA ILE A 106 -4.65 15.36 6.65
C ILE A 106 -6.11 15.66 6.31
N THR A 107 -6.47 16.94 6.31
CA THR A 107 -7.81 17.42 5.95
C THR A 107 -7.80 18.05 4.55
N ILE A 108 -8.59 17.47 3.65
CA ILE A 108 -8.91 18.01 2.32
C ILE A 108 -10.40 17.83 2.11
N ASN A 109 -11.16 18.90 2.08
CA ASN A 109 -12.61 18.82 1.94
C ASN A 109 -13.00 18.18 0.60
N GLY A 110 -13.81 17.12 0.67
CA GLY A 110 -14.30 16.41 -0.51
C GLY A 110 -13.18 15.80 -1.36
N HIS A 111 -12.12 15.29 -0.75
CA HIS A 111 -10.94 14.81 -1.47
C HIS A 111 -11.22 13.66 -2.46
N GLY A 112 -12.25 12.84 -2.23
CA GLY A 112 -12.64 11.76 -3.15
C GLY A 112 -11.66 10.56 -3.19
N TYR A 113 -10.59 10.54 -2.38
CA TYR A 113 -9.71 9.39 -2.29
C TYR A 113 -10.43 8.16 -1.72
N VAL A 114 -9.96 6.98 -2.09
CA VAL A 114 -10.42 5.71 -1.53
C VAL A 114 -9.29 5.05 -0.72
N ASP A 115 -9.64 4.16 0.21
CA ASP A 115 -8.61 3.43 0.96
C ASP A 115 -7.75 2.57 0.01
N ASP A 116 -6.46 2.50 0.31
CA ASP A 116 -5.40 1.89 -0.48
C ASP A 116 -5.08 2.60 -1.82
N GLU A 117 -5.61 3.78 -2.06
CA GLU A 117 -5.19 4.62 -3.18
C GLU A 117 -3.77 5.16 -2.93
N ILE A 118 -2.91 5.12 -3.95
CA ILE A 118 -1.54 5.66 -3.85
C ILE A 118 -1.56 7.14 -4.19
N VAL A 119 -1.00 7.95 -3.32
CA VAL A 119 -0.76 9.37 -3.54
C VAL A 119 0.72 9.70 -3.42
N LYS A 120 1.24 10.48 -4.38
CA LYS A 120 2.55 11.10 -4.28
C LYS A 120 2.40 12.42 -3.54
N TYR A 121 3.14 12.59 -2.46
CA TYR A 121 3.22 13.86 -1.74
C TYR A 121 4.33 14.74 -2.33
N ASP A 122 4.06 16.04 -2.45
CA ASP A 122 5.03 17.05 -2.86
C ASP A 122 4.83 18.30 -2.01
N ASP A 123 5.91 18.84 -1.45
CA ASP A 123 5.86 20.04 -0.60
C ASP A 123 5.82 21.35 -1.39
N GLY A 124 5.90 21.27 -2.73
CA GLY A 124 5.80 22.41 -3.63
C GLY A 124 6.99 23.38 -3.56
N GLN A 125 8.11 22.96 -2.96
CA GLN A 125 9.32 23.78 -2.80
C GLN A 125 10.45 23.25 -3.67
N GLU A 126 10.82 23.98 -4.71
CA GLU A 126 12.04 23.68 -5.48
C GLU A 126 13.27 24.11 -4.67
N GLY A 127 14.05 23.13 -4.21
CA GLY A 127 15.38 23.35 -3.62
C GLY A 127 15.44 23.66 -2.12
N ALA A 128 14.29 23.64 -1.42
CA ALA A 128 14.25 23.73 0.04
C ALA A 128 13.20 22.74 0.55
N ASP A 129 13.63 21.67 1.18
CA ASP A 129 12.75 20.69 1.80
C ASP A 129 12.00 21.30 3.01
N ASN A 130 10.70 21.57 2.85
CA ASN A 130 9.81 22.01 3.92
C ASN A 130 8.56 21.12 4.01
N PRO A 131 8.70 19.80 4.10
CA PRO A 131 7.55 18.92 4.13
C PRO A 131 6.73 19.08 5.42
N ILE A 132 5.47 18.67 5.37
CA ILE A 132 4.71 18.37 6.59
C ILE A 132 5.54 17.39 7.41
N LYS A 133 5.79 17.70 8.68
CA LYS A 133 6.73 16.93 9.52
C LYS A 133 6.23 15.49 9.71
N GLY A 134 7.06 14.55 9.30
CA GLY A 134 6.74 13.12 9.20
C GLY A 134 6.56 12.63 7.77
N LEU A 135 6.43 13.54 6.78
CA LEU A 135 6.38 13.20 5.36
C LEU A 135 7.72 13.49 4.66
N VAL A 136 7.92 12.87 3.52
CA VAL A 136 9.06 13.09 2.62
C VAL A 136 8.54 13.54 1.27
N SER A 137 9.01 14.67 0.75
CA SER A 137 8.63 15.16 -0.58
C SER A 137 9.05 14.17 -1.66
N GLY A 138 8.18 13.94 -2.64
CA GLY A 138 8.39 12.95 -3.70
C GLY A 138 8.04 11.50 -3.35
N GLN A 139 7.76 11.20 -2.08
CA GLN A 139 7.40 9.87 -1.60
C GLN A 139 5.95 9.51 -1.94
N ASN A 140 5.73 8.22 -2.25
CA ASN A 140 4.40 7.65 -2.39
C ASN A 140 3.90 7.13 -1.04
N TYR A 141 2.60 7.36 -0.78
CA TYR A 141 1.90 6.88 0.41
C TYR A 141 0.57 6.26 0.02
N TYR A 142 0.08 5.34 0.85
CA TYR A 142 -1.28 4.80 0.74
C TYR A 142 -2.24 5.63 1.57
N ILE A 143 -3.42 5.91 1.01
CA ILE A 143 -4.54 6.50 1.75
C ILE A 143 -5.18 5.41 2.60
N ILE A 144 -5.36 5.68 3.89
CA ILE A 144 -6.03 4.76 4.82
C ILE A 144 -6.98 5.51 5.75
N GLY A 145 -7.98 4.83 6.29
CA GLY A 145 -8.91 5.37 7.27
C GLY A 145 -9.58 6.66 6.80
N LYS A 146 -9.93 6.72 5.52
CA LYS A 146 -10.52 7.90 4.90
C LYS A 146 -11.93 8.21 5.41
N THR A 147 -12.26 9.48 5.54
CA THR A 147 -13.62 10.01 5.65
C THR A 147 -13.95 10.81 4.39
N THR A 148 -15.01 11.61 4.40
CA THR A 148 -15.30 12.54 3.30
C THR A 148 -14.23 13.63 3.16
N ASN A 149 -13.65 14.08 4.28
CA ASN A 149 -12.79 15.26 4.34
C ASN A 149 -11.40 14.99 4.92
N THR A 150 -11.14 13.81 5.51
CA THR A 150 -9.87 13.50 6.13
C THR A 150 -9.37 12.13 5.73
N PHE A 151 -8.06 11.94 5.76
CA PHE A 151 -7.41 10.65 5.56
C PHE A 151 -6.11 10.58 6.37
N LYS A 152 -5.62 9.37 6.57
CA LYS A 152 -4.28 9.09 7.07
C LYS A 152 -3.41 8.59 5.92
N LEU A 153 -2.10 8.64 6.13
CA LEU A 153 -1.12 8.12 5.21
C LEU A 153 -0.43 6.89 5.82
N SER A 154 -0.13 5.92 4.98
CA SER A 154 0.60 4.71 5.37
C SER A 154 1.68 4.40 4.35
N LEU A 155 2.74 3.73 4.79
CA LEU A 155 3.78 3.18 3.91
C LEU A 155 3.39 1.81 3.35
N THR A 156 2.35 1.18 3.92
CA THR A 156 1.82 -0.11 3.49
C THR A 156 0.31 -0.03 3.28
N PRO A 157 -0.28 -0.77 2.32
CA PRO A 157 -1.72 -0.80 2.13
C PRO A 157 -2.43 -1.47 3.32
N SER A 158 -3.71 -1.09 3.55
CA SER A 158 -4.54 -1.64 4.62
C SER A 158 -4.81 -3.14 4.46
N THR A 159 -4.74 -3.62 3.22
CA THR A 159 -4.94 -5.04 2.85
C THR A 159 -3.99 -5.99 3.60
N PHE A 160 -2.86 -5.51 4.10
CA PHE A 160 -1.87 -6.35 4.79
C PHE A 160 -2.12 -6.46 6.31
N GLY A 161 -3.08 -5.69 6.86
CA GLY A 161 -3.44 -5.75 8.29
C GLY A 161 -2.36 -5.22 9.24
N ASP A 162 -1.30 -4.63 8.71
CA ASP A 162 -0.15 -4.08 9.43
C ASP A 162 0.15 -2.69 8.83
N GLU A 163 -0.82 -1.78 9.00
CA GLU A 163 -0.75 -0.42 8.46
C GLU A 163 0.40 0.34 9.14
N ALA A 164 1.47 0.59 8.38
CA ALA A 164 2.56 1.46 8.82
C ALA A 164 2.10 2.94 8.73
N VAL A 165 1.17 3.32 9.62
CA VAL A 165 0.63 4.68 9.69
C VAL A 165 1.77 5.67 9.88
N VAL A 166 1.84 6.67 9.01
CA VAL A 166 2.84 7.73 9.12
C VAL A 166 2.50 8.62 10.32
N SER A 167 3.46 8.76 11.23
CA SER A 167 3.34 9.69 12.35
C SER A 167 3.59 11.12 11.89
N LEU A 168 2.56 11.95 11.91
CA LEU A 168 2.69 13.38 11.65
C LEU A 168 3.14 14.09 12.93
N THR A 169 4.33 14.68 12.92
CA THR A 169 4.93 15.31 14.11
C THR A 169 4.78 16.83 14.16
N GLY A 170 4.28 17.44 13.09
CA GLY A 170 4.04 18.88 13.01
C GLY A 170 3.57 19.32 11.62
N VAL A 171 3.18 20.57 11.53
CA VAL A 171 2.97 21.25 10.25
C VAL A 171 4.30 21.54 9.56
N ALA A 172 4.24 21.89 8.28
CA ALA A 172 5.41 22.38 7.54
C ALA A 172 5.88 23.73 8.11
N ASP A 173 7.16 24.02 8.03
CA ASP A 173 7.71 25.33 8.50
C ASP A 173 7.44 26.44 7.49
N ALA A 174 7.31 26.12 6.19
CA ALA A 174 7.00 27.06 5.12
C ALA A 174 6.26 26.35 3.98
N GLY A 175 5.72 27.14 3.06
CA GLY A 175 5.01 26.66 1.88
C GLY A 175 3.51 26.45 2.14
N THR A 176 2.68 26.97 1.24
CA THR A 176 1.21 26.90 1.36
C THR A 176 0.58 26.00 0.30
N ALA A 177 1.38 25.46 -0.62
CA ALA A 177 0.91 24.71 -1.78
C ALA A 177 1.47 23.26 -1.79
N HIS A 178 1.30 22.56 -0.68
CA HIS A 178 1.62 21.13 -0.63
C HIS A 178 0.59 20.34 -1.43
N THR A 179 1.02 19.35 -2.20
CA THR A 179 0.13 18.60 -3.06
C THR A 179 0.15 17.09 -2.78
N PHE A 180 -1.00 16.47 -3.03
CA PHE A 180 -1.17 15.03 -3.06
C PHE A 180 -1.72 14.65 -4.43
N THR A 181 -0.92 13.92 -5.23
CA THR A 181 -1.29 13.51 -6.58
C THR A 181 -1.57 12.02 -6.59
N SER A 182 -2.81 11.64 -6.92
CA SER A 182 -3.18 10.23 -6.99
C SER A 182 -2.64 9.56 -8.26
N SER A 183 -2.16 8.34 -8.10
CA SER A 183 -1.86 7.40 -9.20
C SER A 183 -2.84 6.22 -9.24
N GLY A 184 -3.97 6.34 -8.53
CA GLY A 184 -5.00 5.32 -8.48
C GLY A 184 -4.81 4.27 -7.39
N LYS A 185 -5.74 3.33 -7.32
CA LYS A 185 -5.68 2.20 -6.40
C LYS A 185 -5.06 1.00 -7.11
N PRO A 186 -3.99 0.38 -6.54
CA PRO A 186 -3.43 -0.83 -7.11
C PRO A 186 -4.45 -1.97 -7.16
N ALA A 187 -4.39 -2.75 -8.21
CA ALA A 187 -5.22 -3.92 -8.32
C ALA A 187 -4.75 -5.02 -7.34
N VAL A 188 -5.69 -5.79 -6.82
CA VAL A 188 -5.46 -6.86 -5.83
C VAL A 188 -4.36 -7.86 -6.25
N GLY A 189 -4.16 -8.07 -7.57
CA GLY A 189 -3.15 -8.99 -8.09
C GLY A 189 -1.74 -8.41 -8.23
N VAL A 190 -1.57 -7.09 -8.08
CA VAL A 190 -0.31 -6.40 -8.40
C VAL A 190 0.57 -6.19 -7.18
N GLU A 191 -0.02 -5.87 -6.03
CA GLU A 191 0.73 -5.57 -4.82
C GLU A 191 0.99 -6.79 -3.96
N TRP A 192 2.27 -6.98 -3.69
CA TRP A 192 2.77 -8.01 -2.80
C TRP A 192 3.76 -7.39 -1.83
N PRO A 193 3.83 -7.85 -0.57
CA PRO A 193 4.88 -7.44 0.34
C PRO A 193 6.25 -7.65 -0.30
N SER A 194 7.14 -6.68 -0.13
CA SER A 194 8.51 -6.76 -0.63
C SER A 194 9.47 -7.18 0.47
N GLU A 195 10.63 -7.73 0.09
CA GLU A 195 11.70 -8.01 1.07
C GLU A 195 12.22 -6.74 1.75
N ASN A 196 11.97 -5.55 1.15
CA ASN A 196 12.32 -4.27 1.77
C ASN A 196 11.41 -3.93 2.96
N ASP A 197 10.19 -4.51 3.00
CA ASP A 197 9.26 -4.39 4.14
C ASP A 197 9.75 -5.21 5.34
N LEU A 198 10.63 -6.17 5.09
CA LEU A 198 11.44 -6.83 6.11
C LEU A 198 12.64 -5.92 6.45
N ALA A 199 12.46 -4.86 7.19
CA ALA A 199 13.56 -4.03 7.69
C ALA A 199 14.41 -4.81 8.73
N TYR A 200 14.97 -5.96 8.33
CA TYR A 200 15.91 -6.76 9.12
C TYR A 200 17.36 -6.57 8.66
N LYS A 201 17.65 -5.54 7.88
CA LYS A 201 19.03 -5.10 7.75
C LYS A 201 19.44 -4.50 9.09
N VAL A 202 19.87 -5.38 9.99
CA VAL A 202 20.67 -5.05 11.15
C VAL A 202 22.08 -4.71 10.67
#